data_dadd8a0980c28b48fb7b22b2ff612ed4
#
_entry.id   dadd8a0980c28b48fb7b22b2ff612ed4
#
_cell.length_a   1.000
_cell.length_b   1.000
_cell.length_c   1.000
_cell.angle_alpha   90.00
_cell.angle_beta   90.00
_cell.angle_gamma   90.00
#
_symmetry.space_group_name_H-M   'P 1'
#
loop_
_entity.id
_entity.type
_entity.pdbx_description
1 polymer ?
#
loop_
_entity_poly.entity_id
_entity_poly.type
_entity_poly.pdbx_seq_one_letter_code
_entity_poly.pdbx_strand_id
1 'polypeptide(L)'
;TLYVSTSANWVVALDAVSGAEKWRFDAELPKDVAYSESGSRGVSLWHGEAAECPDRVLLGTLIGELIALDARTGKPCSSFGVDGRVDLSKGVGAVELGDYSVTSPPAVLKDRIIVGSAIGDNRGVNLEKGIVRALDARTGAVLWLWDPVPRSASDPATATWSGDSYKDTGAANAWPPLSANTLS
;
A
#
# COMPACT_ATOMS: atom_id res chain seq x y z
N THR A 1 -3.19 -22.91 -1.16
CA THR A 1 -3.39 -22.06 0.03
C THR A 1 -4.26 -20.86 -0.32
N LEU A 2 -5.20 -20.50 0.53
CA LEU A 2 -5.98 -19.27 0.47
C LEU A 2 -5.40 -18.27 1.47
N TYR A 3 -5.24 -17.01 1.07
CA TYR A 3 -4.80 -15.93 1.95
C TYR A 3 -5.92 -14.91 2.11
N VAL A 4 -6.20 -14.54 3.36
CA VAL A 4 -7.28 -13.62 3.73
C VAL A 4 -6.72 -12.53 4.63
N SER A 5 -7.04 -11.27 4.34
CA SER A 5 -6.81 -10.18 5.30
C SER A 5 -8.07 -9.87 6.09
N THR A 6 -7.91 -9.34 7.30
CA THR A 6 -9.01 -8.86 8.14
C THR A 6 -8.98 -7.34 8.27
N SER A 7 -10.05 -6.76 8.80
CA SER A 7 -10.11 -5.31 9.10
C SER A 7 -9.02 -4.86 10.08
N ALA A 8 -8.56 -5.73 10.96
CA ALA A 8 -7.45 -5.45 11.90
C ALA A 8 -6.06 -5.65 11.27
N ASN A 9 -5.95 -5.79 9.95
CA ASN A 9 -4.72 -6.10 9.22
C ASN A 9 -4.03 -7.40 9.66
N TRP A 10 -4.79 -8.39 10.09
CA TRP A 10 -4.27 -9.74 10.16
C TRP A 10 -4.25 -10.38 8.78
N VAL A 11 -3.27 -11.22 8.52
CA VAL A 11 -3.26 -12.11 7.37
C VAL A 11 -3.34 -13.54 7.87
N VAL A 12 -4.28 -14.30 7.32
CA VAL A 12 -4.49 -15.71 7.66
C VAL A 12 -4.31 -16.55 6.40
N ALA A 13 -3.45 -17.55 6.48
CA ALA A 13 -3.31 -18.56 5.42
C ALA A 13 -4.10 -19.81 5.81
N LEU A 14 -4.97 -20.22 4.91
CA LEU A 14 -5.82 -21.39 5.07
C LEU A 14 -5.48 -22.46 4.04
N ASP A 15 -5.67 -23.70 4.42
CA ASP A 15 -5.73 -24.78 3.44
C ASP A 15 -6.99 -24.60 2.60
N ALA A 16 -6.85 -24.51 1.28
CA ALA A 16 -7.97 -24.21 0.39
C ALA A 16 -8.99 -25.35 0.24
N VAL A 17 -8.65 -26.56 0.70
CA VAL A 17 -9.54 -27.72 0.64
C VAL A 17 -10.27 -27.93 1.95
N SER A 18 -9.55 -27.88 3.07
CA SER A 18 -10.09 -28.18 4.40
C SER A 18 -10.52 -26.96 5.20
N GLY A 19 -10.05 -25.74 4.82
CA GLY A 19 -10.23 -24.52 5.60
C GLY A 19 -9.33 -24.44 6.85
N ALA A 20 -8.46 -25.44 7.09
CA ALA A 20 -7.58 -25.43 8.24
C ALA A 20 -6.58 -24.28 8.19
N GLU A 21 -6.39 -23.58 9.31
CA GLU A 21 -5.39 -22.53 9.41
C GLU A 21 -3.97 -23.09 9.35
N LYS A 22 -3.14 -22.56 8.45
CA LYS A 22 -1.72 -22.92 8.30
C LYS A 22 -0.83 -22.00 9.09
N TRP A 23 -1.11 -20.68 9.04
CA TRP A 23 -0.42 -19.66 9.81
C TRP A 23 -1.27 -18.39 9.87
N ARG A 24 -0.92 -17.53 10.83
CA ARG A 24 -1.50 -16.20 11.01
C ARG A 24 -0.39 -15.20 11.29
N PHE A 25 -0.53 -14.01 10.74
CA PHE A 25 0.30 -12.84 11.00
C PHE A 25 -0.58 -11.70 11.51
N ASP A 26 -0.13 -10.97 12.53
CA ASP A 26 -0.75 -9.76 13.04
C ASP A 26 0.17 -8.57 12.70
N ALA A 27 -0.35 -7.54 12.02
CA ALA A 27 0.41 -6.32 11.73
C ALA A 27 0.62 -5.45 12.98
N GLU A 28 -0.01 -5.78 14.12
CA GLU A 28 0.10 -5.10 15.41
C GLU A 28 -0.32 -3.64 15.35
N LEU A 29 -1.49 -3.37 14.75
CA LEU A 29 -2.02 -2.01 14.68
C LEU A 29 -2.22 -1.42 16.08
N PRO A 30 -1.82 -0.16 16.32
CA PRO A 30 -2.12 0.54 17.56
C PRO A 30 -3.63 0.59 17.85
N LYS A 31 -4.03 0.27 19.08
CA LYS A 31 -5.46 0.13 19.44
C LYS A 31 -6.13 1.47 19.77
N ASP A 32 -5.35 2.45 20.21
CA ASP A 32 -5.84 3.76 20.67
C ASP A 32 -5.71 4.85 19.59
N VAL A 33 -5.83 4.44 18.32
CA VAL A 33 -5.74 5.33 17.16
C VAL A 33 -7.08 5.41 16.46
N ALA A 34 -7.51 6.61 16.14
CA ALA A 34 -8.64 6.85 15.26
C ALA A 34 -8.21 6.67 13.80
N TYR A 35 -8.61 5.58 13.18
CA TYR A 35 -8.32 5.32 11.77
C TYR A 35 -9.35 5.99 10.88
N SER A 36 -8.89 6.70 9.84
CA SER A 36 -9.77 7.29 8.80
C SER A 36 -10.46 6.21 7.97
N GLU A 37 -9.84 5.03 7.85
CA GLU A 37 -10.36 3.88 7.10
C GLU A 37 -10.57 2.67 8.02
N SER A 38 -11.54 1.83 7.66
CA SER A 38 -12.01 0.77 8.56
C SER A 38 -11.48 -0.63 8.24
N GLY A 39 -10.62 -0.81 7.23
CA GLY A 39 -10.12 -2.15 6.97
C GLY A 39 -9.34 -2.35 5.68
N SER A 40 -8.69 -3.51 5.61
CA SER A 40 -8.00 -4.03 4.44
C SER A 40 -8.99 -4.77 3.53
N ARG A 41 -8.88 -4.56 2.21
CA ARG A 41 -9.70 -5.21 1.18
C ARG A 41 -9.05 -6.47 0.59
N GLY A 42 -7.91 -6.88 1.11
CA GLY A 42 -7.24 -8.09 0.66
C GLY A 42 -5.72 -7.97 0.65
N VAL A 43 -5.10 -9.03 0.19
CA VAL A 43 -3.66 -9.14 -0.02
C VAL A 43 -3.38 -9.49 -1.48
N SER A 44 -2.13 -9.29 -1.90
CA SER A 44 -1.67 -9.73 -3.22
C SER A 44 -0.52 -10.73 -3.07
N LEU A 45 -0.30 -11.52 -4.11
CA LEU A 45 0.80 -12.46 -4.19
C LEU A 45 1.83 -11.97 -5.21
N TRP A 46 3.08 -12.06 -4.84
CA TRP A 46 4.20 -11.97 -5.76
C TRP A 46 4.97 -13.28 -5.74
N HIS A 47 5.32 -13.78 -6.91
CA HIS A 47 6.18 -14.93 -7.11
C HIS A 47 7.37 -14.51 -7.96
N GLY A 48 8.57 -14.82 -7.53
CA GLY A 48 9.77 -14.45 -8.27
C GLY A 48 11.04 -15.06 -7.72
N GLU A 49 12.15 -14.70 -8.36
CA GLU A 49 13.47 -15.17 -7.99
C GLU A 49 14.06 -14.27 -6.89
N ALA A 50 13.87 -14.64 -5.64
CA ALA A 50 14.51 -14.03 -4.49
C ALA A 50 15.16 -15.12 -3.63
N ALA A 51 16.34 -14.85 -3.10
CA ALA A 51 17.06 -15.80 -2.25
C ALA A 51 16.30 -16.07 -0.93
N GLU A 52 15.62 -15.04 -0.42
CA GLU A 52 14.72 -15.13 0.72
C GLU A 52 13.29 -14.84 0.25
N CYS A 53 12.31 -15.61 0.71
CA CYS A 53 10.90 -15.43 0.39
C CYS A 53 10.64 -15.33 -1.13
N PRO A 54 10.82 -16.39 -1.92
CA PRO A 54 10.52 -16.36 -3.36
C PRO A 54 9.03 -16.15 -3.64
N ASP A 55 8.17 -16.55 -2.71
CA ASP A 55 6.73 -16.32 -2.72
C ASP A 55 6.36 -15.38 -1.59
N ARG A 56 5.73 -14.25 -1.91
CA ARG A 56 5.38 -13.22 -0.93
C ARG A 56 3.89 -12.93 -0.92
N VAL A 57 3.34 -12.81 0.28
CA VAL A 57 2.04 -12.20 0.52
C VAL A 57 2.27 -10.73 0.86
N LEU A 58 1.62 -9.83 0.13
CA LEU A 58 1.77 -8.39 0.24
C LEU A 58 0.54 -7.79 0.90
N LEU A 59 0.72 -7.13 2.02
CA LEU A 59 -0.33 -6.48 2.81
C LEU A 59 -0.08 -4.97 2.87
N GLY A 60 -1.06 -4.17 2.43
CA GLY A 60 -1.15 -2.76 2.80
C GLY A 60 -1.84 -2.58 4.14
N THR A 61 -1.37 -1.66 4.98
CA THR A 61 -1.88 -1.45 6.33
C THR A 61 -2.60 -0.12 6.53
N LEU A 62 -3.40 -0.05 7.60
CA LEU A 62 -4.11 1.18 8.02
C LEU A 62 -3.17 2.26 8.59
N ILE A 63 -1.91 1.93 8.83
CA ILE A 63 -0.88 2.89 9.26
C ILE A 63 0.08 3.27 8.13
N GLY A 64 -0.31 3.00 6.86
CA GLY A 64 0.48 3.41 5.71
C GLY A 64 1.76 2.61 5.48
N GLU A 65 1.80 1.35 5.88
CA GLU A 65 2.91 0.45 5.57
C GLU A 65 2.54 -0.54 4.46
N LEU A 66 3.55 -0.98 3.71
CA LEU A 66 3.50 -2.17 2.87
C LEU A 66 4.34 -3.26 3.52
N ILE A 67 3.75 -4.40 3.82
CA ILE A 67 4.41 -5.55 4.46
C ILE A 67 4.53 -6.68 3.45
N ALA A 68 5.70 -7.31 3.37
CA ALA A 68 5.93 -8.54 2.62
C ALA A 68 6.16 -9.71 3.57
N LEU A 69 5.32 -10.74 3.45
CA LEU A 69 5.38 -11.96 4.26
C LEU A 69 5.77 -13.14 3.38
N ASP A 70 6.60 -14.03 3.90
CA ASP A 70 6.85 -15.33 3.27
C ASP A 70 5.54 -16.12 3.20
N ALA A 71 5.12 -16.47 1.99
CA ALA A 71 3.81 -17.08 1.74
C ALA A 71 3.66 -18.46 2.41
N ARG A 72 4.76 -19.15 2.70
CA ARG A 72 4.77 -20.47 3.32
C ARG A 72 4.67 -20.38 4.84
N THR A 73 5.29 -19.37 5.46
CA THR A 73 5.47 -19.31 6.93
C THR A 73 4.74 -18.16 7.60
N GLY A 74 4.32 -17.12 6.85
CA GLY A 74 3.72 -15.90 7.39
C GLY A 74 4.72 -14.96 8.09
N LYS A 75 6.02 -15.25 8.05
CA LYS A 75 7.05 -14.39 8.65
C LYS A 75 7.38 -13.23 7.71
N PRO A 76 7.69 -12.03 8.24
CA PRO A 76 8.18 -10.93 7.42
C PRO A 76 9.46 -11.30 6.66
N CYS A 77 9.54 -10.87 5.38
CA CYS A 77 10.69 -11.09 4.52
C CYS A 77 11.76 -10.04 4.81
N SER A 78 12.80 -10.35 5.56
CA SER A 78 13.77 -9.39 6.07
C SER A 78 14.50 -8.60 4.98
N SER A 79 14.60 -9.15 3.78
CA SER A 79 15.19 -8.49 2.60
C SER A 79 14.29 -7.42 1.96
N PHE A 80 13.05 -7.25 2.42
CA PHE A 80 12.10 -6.28 1.89
C PHE A 80 11.99 -5.06 2.82
N GLY A 81 12.40 -3.88 2.35
CA GLY A 81 12.41 -2.65 3.12
C GLY A 81 13.26 -2.77 4.40
N VAL A 82 12.65 -2.45 5.53
CA VAL A 82 13.23 -2.66 6.86
C VAL A 82 12.42 -3.74 7.55
N ASP A 83 13.04 -4.87 7.84
CA ASP A 83 12.43 -6.01 8.51
C ASP A 83 11.08 -6.47 7.88
N GLY A 84 11.01 -6.48 6.54
CA GLY A 84 9.82 -6.87 5.80
C GLY A 84 8.79 -5.77 5.60
N ARG A 85 9.10 -4.50 5.92
CA ARG A 85 8.18 -3.37 5.90
C ARG A 85 8.72 -2.19 5.12
N VAL A 86 7.85 -1.49 4.43
CA VAL A 86 8.13 -0.19 3.78
C VAL A 86 7.13 0.82 4.30
N ASP A 87 7.61 1.89 4.91
CA ASP A 87 6.82 3.04 5.34
C ASP A 87 6.47 3.92 4.13
N LEU A 88 5.20 3.94 3.77
CA LEU A 88 4.65 4.70 2.65
C LEU A 88 4.16 6.09 3.05
N SER A 89 4.16 6.43 4.34
CA SER A 89 3.84 7.78 4.82
C SER A 89 4.96 8.78 4.53
N LYS A 90 6.16 8.28 4.21
CA LYS A 90 7.31 9.14 3.86
C LYS A 90 7.06 9.92 2.56
N GLY A 91 7.30 11.23 2.63
CA GLY A 91 7.22 12.13 1.48
C GLY A 91 5.81 12.60 1.10
N VAL A 92 4.77 12.24 1.86
CA VAL A 92 3.39 12.67 1.60
C VAL A 92 3.00 13.98 2.28
N GLY A 93 3.81 14.49 3.17
CA GLY A 93 3.55 15.68 4.00
C GLY A 93 3.43 15.33 5.47
N ALA A 94 2.81 16.21 6.24
CA ALA A 94 2.50 15.94 7.64
C ALA A 94 1.31 14.98 7.70
N VAL A 95 1.46 13.88 8.44
CA VAL A 95 0.47 12.82 8.59
C VAL A 95 0.31 12.50 10.07
N GLU A 96 -0.93 12.49 10.54
CA GLU A 96 -1.26 11.90 11.83
C GLU A 96 -1.43 10.38 11.67
N LEU A 97 -1.09 9.63 12.72
CA LEU A 97 -1.20 8.18 12.68
C LEU A 97 -2.66 7.76 12.48
N GLY A 98 -2.92 6.95 11.45
CA GLY A 98 -4.26 6.49 11.08
C GLY A 98 -4.92 7.29 9.96
N ASP A 99 -4.34 8.40 9.51
CA ASP A 99 -4.90 9.23 8.45
C ASP A 99 -4.43 8.82 7.05
N TYR A 100 -3.25 8.23 6.95
CA TYR A 100 -2.70 7.70 5.69
C TYR A 100 -2.69 6.18 5.74
N SER A 101 -3.38 5.53 4.83
CA SER A 101 -3.57 4.09 4.84
C SER A 101 -3.48 3.47 3.45
N VAL A 102 -3.18 2.17 3.39
CA VAL A 102 -3.25 1.35 2.17
C VAL A 102 -4.31 0.28 2.39
N THR A 103 -5.52 0.54 1.91
CA THR A 103 -6.68 -0.32 2.14
C THR A 103 -6.92 -1.36 1.05
N SER A 104 -6.40 -1.12 -0.16
CA SER A 104 -6.56 -2.04 -1.29
C SER A 104 -5.37 -2.97 -1.46
N PRO A 105 -5.60 -4.18 -1.97
CA PRO A 105 -4.51 -5.07 -2.35
C PRO A 105 -3.56 -4.37 -3.33
N PRO A 106 -2.24 -4.46 -3.14
CA PRO A 106 -1.29 -3.95 -4.12
C PRO A 106 -1.48 -4.60 -5.49
N ALA A 107 -1.37 -3.84 -6.58
CA ALA A 107 -1.28 -4.44 -7.91
C ALA A 107 0.13 -4.98 -8.14
N VAL A 108 0.24 -6.22 -8.61
CA VAL A 108 1.53 -6.86 -8.91
C VAL A 108 1.69 -6.97 -10.42
N LEU A 109 2.77 -6.41 -10.95
CA LEU A 109 3.14 -6.45 -12.36
C LEU A 109 4.59 -6.91 -12.50
N LYS A 110 4.81 -8.18 -12.83
CA LYS A 110 6.14 -8.80 -12.84
C LYS A 110 6.84 -8.55 -11.47
N ASP A 111 8.00 -7.91 -11.47
CA ASP A 111 8.77 -7.57 -10.27
C ASP A 111 8.45 -6.18 -9.70
N ARG A 112 7.25 -5.65 -9.97
CA ARG A 112 6.79 -4.36 -9.46
C ARG A 112 5.54 -4.53 -8.63
N ILE A 113 5.52 -3.84 -7.49
CA ILE A 113 4.35 -3.69 -6.63
C ILE A 113 3.86 -2.26 -6.78
N ILE A 114 2.61 -2.08 -7.19
CA ILE A 114 2.02 -0.76 -7.35
C ILE A 114 0.98 -0.56 -6.25
N VAL A 115 1.12 0.52 -5.48
CA VAL A 115 0.23 0.86 -4.38
C VAL A 115 -0.29 2.28 -4.54
N GLY A 116 -1.56 2.46 -4.29
CA GLY A 116 -2.16 3.75 -3.99
C GLY A 116 -2.41 3.88 -2.49
N SER A 117 -3.08 4.93 -2.09
CA SER A 117 -3.36 5.20 -0.68
C SER A 117 -4.75 5.79 -0.50
N ALA A 118 -5.32 5.59 0.68
CA ALA A 118 -6.38 6.42 1.21
C ALA A 118 -5.75 7.50 2.09
N ILE A 119 -6.34 8.68 2.06
CA ILE A 119 -5.96 9.85 2.85
C ILE A 119 -7.20 10.39 3.58
N GLY A 120 -7.00 11.25 4.56
CA GLY A 120 -8.12 11.83 5.30
C GLY A 120 -8.89 12.90 4.53
N ASP A 121 -9.32 12.64 3.30
CA ASP A 121 -9.88 13.59 2.33
C ASP A 121 -11.19 14.27 2.78
N ASN A 122 -11.84 13.75 3.82
CA ASN A 122 -13.02 14.37 4.44
C ASN A 122 -12.68 15.46 5.48
N ARG A 123 -11.39 15.69 5.80
CA ARG A 123 -10.95 16.60 6.88
C ARG A 123 -10.62 17.99 6.38
N GLY A 124 -10.31 18.17 5.11
CA GLY A 124 -9.92 19.46 4.55
C GLY A 124 -9.38 19.38 3.12
N VAL A 125 -8.78 20.46 2.65
CA VAL A 125 -8.25 20.59 1.29
C VAL A 125 -6.71 20.54 1.23
N ASN A 126 -6.03 20.90 2.31
CA ASN A 126 -4.57 20.89 2.40
C ASN A 126 -4.14 19.70 3.28
N LEU A 127 -4.11 18.53 2.69
CA LEU A 127 -3.86 17.28 3.35
C LEU A 127 -2.60 16.60 2.80
N GLU A 128 -2.31 15.43 3.38
CA GLU A 128 -1.28 14.53 2.89
C GLU A 128 -1.50 14.16 1.41
N LYS A 129 -0.41 13.89 0.69
CA LYS A 129 -0.45 13.57 -0.74
C LYS A 129 -0.89 12.12 -0.96
N GLY A 130 -1.91 11.91 -1.77
CA GLY A 130 -2.37 10.58 -2.16
C GLY A 130 -1.54 9.95 -3.29
N ILE A 131 -0.25 9.80 -3.07
CA ILE A 131 0.74 9.36 -4.06
C ILE A 131 0.54 7.89 -4.41
N VAL A 132 0.57 7.58 -5.71
CA VAL A 132 0.75 6.21 -6.21
C VAL A 132 2.24 5.92 -6.35
N ARG A 133 2.68 4.75 -5.90
CA ARG A 133 4.08 4.32 -5.98
C ARG A 133 4.20 2.96 -6.65
N ALA A 134 5.28 2.79 -7.42
CA ALA A 134 5.77 1.47 -7.74
C ALA A 134 7.02 1.17 -6.92
N LEU A 135 7.07 -0.03 -6.38
CA LEU A 135 8.20 -0.55 -5.62
C LEU A 135 8.74 -1.81 -6.30
N ASP A 136 10.03 -2.04 -6.13
CA ASP A 136 10.65 -3.31 -6.48
C ASP A 136 10.14 -4.42 -5.56
N ALA A 137 9.65 -5.51 -6.12
CA ALA A 137 9.02 -6.58 -5.35
C ALA A 137 10.01 -7.41 -4.51
N ARG A 138 11.32 -7.36 -4.83
CA ARG A 138 12.36 -8.06 -4.08
C ARG A 138 12.84 -7.27 -2.88
N THR A 139 13.02 -5.96 -3.07
CA THR A 139 13.71 -5.10 -2.11
C THR A 139 12.82 -4.09 -1.40
N GLY A 140 11.63 -3.81 -1.94
CA GLY A 140 10.77 -2.73 -1.44
C GLY A 140 11.26 -1.32 -1.81
N ALA A 141 12.33 -1.20 -2.61
CA ALA A 141 12.81 0.10 -3.05
C ALA A 141 11.79 0.80 -3.96
N VAL A 142 11.59 2.10 -3.75
CA VAL A 142 10.70 2.90 -4.59
C VAL A 142 11.35 3.08 -5.97
N LEU A 143 10.66 2.67 -7.02
CA LEU A 143 11.10 2.77 -8.41
C LEU A 143 10.61 4.07 -9.06
N TRP A 144 9.37 4.42 -8.82
CA TRP A 144 8.75 5.69 -9.24
C TRP A 144 7.58 6.03 -8.33
N LEU A 145 7.17 7.29 -8.40
CA LEU A 145 5.97 7.80 -7.76
C LEU A 145 5.21 8.71 -8.74
N TRP A 146 3.90 8.77 -8.55
CA TRP A 146 3.01 9.68 -9.26
C TRP A 146 2.08 10.37 -8.26
N ASP A 147 2.08 11.71 -8.29
CA ASP A 147 1.18 12.54 -7.50
C ASP A 147 -0.02 12.92 -8.39
N PRO A 148 -1.25 12.62 -8.01
CA PRO A 148 -2.43 12.99 -8.81
C PRO A 148 -2.67 14.51 -8.87
N VAL A 149 -2.05 15.28 -7.96
CA VAL A 149 -2.12 16.74 -7.95
C VAL A 149 -0.80 17.32 -8.46
N PRO A 150 -0.78 18.19 -9.49
CA PRO A 150 0.44 18.84 -9.93
C PRO A 150 1.01 19.72 -8.82
N ARG A 151 2.34 19.67 -8.62
CA ARG A 151 3.01 20.41 -7.54
C ARG A 151 3.88 21.57 -8.05
N SER A 152 3.93 21.77 -9.34
CA SER A 152 4.72 22.83 -9.99
C SER A 152 3.92 23.49 -11.11
N ALA A 153 4.06 24.78 -11.26
CA ALA A 153 3.49 25.52 -12.41
C ALA A 153 4.02 25.05 -13.78
N SER A 154 5.16 24.37 -13.79
CA SER A 154 5.73 23.77 -15.01
C SER A 154 5.16 22.39 -15.33
N ASP A 155 4.33 21.82 -14.48
CA ASP A 155 3.68 20.53 -14.74
C ASP A 155 2.57 20.76 -15.80
N PRO A 156 2.60 20.04 -16.93
CA PRO A 156 1.57 20.15 -17.97
C PRO A 156 0.14 19.91 -17.46
N ALA A 157 -0.03 19.12 -16.40
CA ALA A 157 -1.33 18.85 -15.79
C ALA A 157 -1.98 20.11 -15.19
N THR A 158 -1.21 21.15 -14.85
CA THR A 158 -1.75 22.42 -14.33
C THR A 158 -2.70 23.10 -15.31
N ALA A 159 -2.57 22.85 -16.63
CA ALA A 159 -3.46 23.41 -17.64
C ALA A 159 -4.92 22.95 -17.48
N THR A 160 -5.17 21.88 -16.75
CA THR A 160 -6.52 21.36 -16.46
C THR A 160 -7.12 21.91 -15.16
N TRP A 161 -6.35 22.70 -14.40
CA TRP A 161 -6.77 23.29 -13.14
C TRP A 161 -7.21 24.75 -13.30
N SER A 162 -8.21 25.17 -12.55
CA SER A 162 -8.68 26.57 -12.58
C SER A 162 -7.71 27.46 -11.84
N GLY A 163 -7.03 28.34 -12.55
CA GLY A 163 -6.02 29.24 -11.97
C GLY A 163 -4.95 28.46 -11.19
N ASP A 164 -4.69 28.90 -9.96
CA ASP A 164 -3.67 28.31 -9.08
C ASP A 164 -4.26 27.31 -8.05
N SER A 165 -5.48 26.82 -8.27
CA SER A 165 -6.18 25.97 -7.29
C SER A 165 -5.43 24.68 -6.92
N TYR A 166 -4.53 24.18 -7.78
CA TYR A 166 -3.66 23.05 -7.47
C TYR A 166 -2.69 23.32 -6.30
N LYS A 167 -2.44 24.60 -5.95
CA LYS A 167 -1.58 24.97 -4.82
C LYS A 167 -2.26 24.77 -3.47
N ASP A 168 -3.58 24.85 -3.46
CA ASP A 168 -4.41 24.91 -2.24
C ASP A 168 -5.13 23.58 -1.97
N THR A 169 -4.94 22.57 -2.81
CA THR A 169 -5.58 21.26 -2.64
C THR A 169 -4.56 20.13 -2.63
N GLY A 170 -4.79 19.17 -1.76
CA GLY A 170 -3.97 17.95 -1.65
C GLY A 170 -4.80 16.68 -1.57
N ALA A 171 -6.12 16.81 -1.61
CA ALA A 171 -7.05 15.73 -1.28
C ALA A 171 -7.37 14.75 -2.43
N ALA A 172 -6.47 14.56 -3.39
CA ALA A 172 -6.63 13.53 -4.43
C ALA A 172 -5.82 12.27 -4.09
N ASN A 173 -6.42 11.11 -4.27
CA ASN A 173 -5.82 9.82 -3.94
C ASN A 173 -6.30 8.69 -4.87
N ALA A 174 -5.66 7.53 -4.77
CA ALA A 174 -6.02 6.31 -5.50
C ALA A 174 -6.18 5.14 -4.50
N TRP A 175 -7.24 5.18 -3.71
CA TRP A 175 -7.55 4.15 -2.72
C TRP A 175 -8.24 2.88 -3.27
N PRO A 176 -8.91 2.88 -4.46
CA PRO A 176 -9.52 1.67 -5.00
C PRO A 176 -8.47 0.64 -5.44
N PRO A 177 -8.88 -0.62 -5.68
CA PRO A 177 -8.02 -1.61 -6.32
C PRO A 177 -7.51 -1.11 -7.67
N LEU A 178 -6.21 -1.26 -7.89
CA LEU A 178 -5.54 -0.88 -9.14
C LEU A 178 -5.53 -2.05 -10.12
N SER A 179 -5.59 -1.75 -11.40
CA SER A 179 -5.43 -2.73 -12.47
C SER A 179 -4.16 -2.43 -13.28
N ALA A 180 -3.41 -3.46 -13.64
CA ALA A 180 -2.21 -3.35 -14.45
C ALA A 180 -2.34 -4.21 -15.72
N ASN A 181 -1.91 -3.65 -16.87
CA ASN A 181 -1.83 -4.39 -18.12
C ASN A 181 -0.46 -5.06 -18.23
N THR A 182 -0.43 -6.38 -18.37
CA THR A 182 0.80 -7.18 -18.50
C THR A 182 1.30 -7.30 -19.94
N LEU A 183 0.53 -6.81 -20.93
CA LEU A 183 0.80 -6.96 -22.36
C LEU A 183 1.55 -5.77 -22.97
N SER A 184 1.89 -4.75 -22.18
CA SER A 184 2.62 -3.55 -22.63
C SER A 184 4.02 -3.48 -22.07
#